data_ee6fedcc93652f424eba97e4ccffc14a
#
_entry.id   ee6fedcc93652f424eba97e4ccffc14a
#
_cell.length_a   1.000
_cell.length_b   1.000
_cell.length_c   1.000
_cell.angle_alpha   90.00
_cell.angle_beta   90.00
_cell.angle_gamma   90.00
#
_symmetry.space_group_name_H-M   'P 1'
#
loop_
_entity.id
_entity.type
_entity.pdbx_description
1 polymer ?
#
loop_
_entity_poly.entity_id
_entity_poly.type
_entity_poly.pdbx_seq_one_letter_code
_entity_poly.pdbx_strand_id
1 'polypeptide(L)'
;MKHILVTGAAGYIGGRLIPLLLETGHHVRVVARDVTRLSDLPWANQVETIEADLNVDDSVGRALEGIDVAYYLVHSMGSGEGFHRRDLEMANLFARKAREANVERIIYLSALGHESTGLTEHLRSRQETGRHLANFGGDVIELRAGPVVGAGSLPFEMIRYLTERVPVMVCPRWVFTKVQPIGLSDVLAYLAASINLKGKGHEIIEIGGSEIISYGQMMTGYARIRGLRRVMIRVPVLTPRLSSLWVHLITPLRGSFARPIVEGLRNEVVVHDPQALKMFPEIVPLGYESAVQSALDDLRPSSLPPTRPLPVIPEDLVIQTINNAGIIRESRSKYVAASHQSVFDAFTTLGGEQGWYMDWGWRLRGALDWLLGGPGLRRTRPSGDVKKGDLVDFWRVENVTQGQSLLLRAEMKLPGDAWLEFTATSSNETGTLLTQNSYFAPKGLAGVIYWYALLPIHKPVFNGLIRRIATIAAAGNHRRSNSK
;
A
#
# COMPACT_ATOMS: atom_id res chain seq x y z
N MET A 1 -18.09 23.40 2.78
CA MET A 1 -18.44 21.98 2.86
C MET A 1 -19.00 21.57 1.50
N LYS A 2 -18.49 20.51 0.86
CA LYS A 2 -18.90 20.08 -0.49
C LYS A 2 -19.21 18.59 -0.49
N HIS A 3 -20.07 18.17 -1.41
CA HIS A 3 -20.31 16.77 -1.72
C HIS A 3 -19.30 16.30 -2.77
N ILE A 4 -18.47 15.33 -2.42
CA ILE A 4 -17.33 14.91 -3.25
C ILE A 4 -17.49 13.45 -3.66
N LEU A 5 -17.46 13.18 -4.95
CA LEU A 5 -17.36 11.82 -5.46
C LEU A 5 -15.90 11.42 -5.65
N VAL A 6 -15.51 10.26 -5.15
CA VAL A 6 -14.19 9.67 -5.42
C VAL A 6 -14.36 8.35 -6.18
N THR A 7 -13.99 8.35 -7.47
CA THR A 7 -13.85 7.11 -8.23
C THR A 7 -12.50 6.48 -7.95
N GLY A 8 -12.39 5.15 -8.08
CA GLY A 8 -11.13 4.47 -7.75
C GLY A 8 -10.79 4.45 -6.26
N ALA A 9 -11.79 4.50 -5.39
CA ALA A 9 -11.64 4.52 -3.92
C ALA A 9 -10.83 3.34 -3.34
N ALA A 10 -10.93 2.15 -3.93
CA ALA A 10 -10.10 1.00 -3.55
C ALA A 10 -8.67 1.05 -4.13
N GLY A 11 -8.35 2.08 -4.94
CA GLY A 11 -7.06 2.26 -5.59
C GLY A 11 -6.00 2.88 -4.68
N TYR A 12 -4.76 2.93 -5.19
CA TYR A 12 -3.60 3.42 -4.43
C TYR A 12 -3.75 4.88 -3.99
N ILE A 13 -4.17 5.76 -4.87
CA ILE A 13 -4.35 7.21 -4.58
C ILE A 13 -5.70 7.45 -3.92
N GLY A 14 -6.80 6.93 -4.47
CA GLY A 14 -8.15 7.18 -3.96
C GLY A 14 -8.31 6.77 -2.50
N GLY A 15 -7.85 5.57 -2.12
CA GLY A 15 -7.95 5.09 -0.75
C GLY A 15 -7.17 5.92 0.28
N ARG A 16 -6.13 6.66 -0.15
CA ARG A 16 -5.32 7.55 0.70
C ARG A 16 -5.81 9.00 0.68
N LEU A 17 -6.51 9.39 -0.37
CA LEU A 17 -7.10 10.73 -0.47
C LEU A 17 -8.35 10.87 0.42
N ILE A 18 -9.17 9.82 0.51
CA ILE A 18 -10.45 9.86 1.24
C ILE A 18 -10.29 10.32 2.69
N PRO A 19 -9.37 9.79 3.52
CA PRO A 19 -9.18 10.29 4.88
C PRO A 19 -8.93 11.80 4.94
N LEU A 20 -8.10 12.35 4.05
CA LEU A 20 -7.81 13.78 4.00
C LEU A 20 -9.04 14.63 3.66
N LEU A 21 -9.89 14.13 2.76
CA LEU A 21 -11.14 14.81 2.42
C LEU A 21 -12.14 14.81 3.58
N LEU A 22 -12.18 13.73 4.35
CA LEU A 22 -13.01 13.64 5.56
C LEU A 22 -12.50 14.55 6.67
N GLU A 23 -11.17 14.62 6.90
CA GLU A 23 -10.55 15.52 7.87
C GLU A 23 -10.82 17.00 7.58
N THR A 24 -10.98 17.36 6.30
CA THR A 24 -11.35 18.73 5.87
C THR A 24 -12.85 19.01 5.94
N GLY A 25 -13.66 18.08 6.43
CA GLY A 25 -15.07 18.25 6.70
C GLY A 25 -15.99 18.16 5.46
N HIS A 26 -15.53 17.49 4.40
CA HIS A 26 -16.34 17.24 3.21
C HIS A 26 -17.21 16.00 3.35
N HIS A 27 -18.35 15.97 2.66
CA HIS A 27 -19.13 14.75 2.47
C HIS A 27 -18.55 13.93 1.32
N VAL A 28 -18.08 12.74 1.60
CA VAL A 28 -17.42 11.90 0.59
C VAL A 28 -18.33 10.73 0.19
N ARG A 29 -18.63 10.65 -1.09
CA ARG A 29 -19.24 9.50 -1.75
C ARG A 29 -18.18 8.72 -2.51
N VAL A 30 -18.21 7.39 -2.42
CA VAL A 30 -17.30 6.51 -3.13
C VAL A 30 -18.04 5.53 -4.01
N VAL A 31 -17.45 5.18 -5.13
CA VAL A 31 -18.01 4.16 -6.03
C VAL A 31 -17.08 2.97 -6.19
N ALA A 32 -17.66 1.78 -6.21
CA ALA A 32 -16.97 0.54 -6.53
C ALA A 32 -17.94 -0.40 -7.24
N ARG A 33 -17.39 -1.27 -8.12
CA ARG A 33 -18.16 -2.36 -8.77
C ARG A 33 -18.55 -3.49 -7.80
N ASP A 34 -17.83 -3.57 -6.70
CA ASP A 34 -18.05 -4.52 -5.62
C ASP A 34 -17.75 -3.77 -4.30
N VAL A 35 -18.80 -3.33 -3.64
CA VAL A 35 -18.74 -2.53 -2.41
C VAL A 35 -18.18 -3.31 -1.22
N THR A 36 -18.24 -4.63 -1.28
CA THR A 36 -17.67 -5.49 -0.21
C THR A 36 -16.16 -5.34 -0.10
N ARG A 37 -15.49 -4.84 -1.16
CA ARG A 37 -14.06 -4.55 -1.16
C ARG A 37 -13.68 -3.30 -0.36
N LEU A 38 -14.66 -2.48 -0.02
CA LEU A 38 -14.48 -1.24 0.73
C LEU A 38 -14.80 -1.40 2.21
N SER A 39 -15.59 -2.43 2.60
CA SER A 39 -16.11 -2.62 3.96
C SER A 39 -15.04 -2.67 5.06
N ASP A 40 -13.86 -3.20 4.72
CA ASP A 40 -12.75 -3.38 5.66
C ASP A 40 -11.79 -2.18 5.73
N LEU A 41 -12.07 -1.12 4.97
CA LEU A 41 -11.23 0.08 4.96
C LEU A 41 -11.55 0.98 6.17
N PRO A 42 -10.53 1.61 6.79
CA PRO A 42 -10.72 2.36 8.04
C PRO A 42 -11.77 3.48 7.97
N TRP A 43 -12.02 3.99 6.77
CA TRP A 43 -12.94 5.08 6.51
C TRP A 43 -14.31 4.62 5.98
N ALA A 44 -14.54 3.31 5.78
CA ALA A 44 -15.74 2.77 5.13
C ALA A 44 -17.06 3.25 5.77
N ASN A 45 -17.09 3.35 7.10
CA ASN A 45 -18.27 3.79 7.85
C ASN A 45 -18.45 5.34 7.89
N GLN A 46 -17.54 6.08 7.28
CA GLN A 46 -17.55 7.56 7.27
C GLN A 46 -17.94 8.14 5.90
N VAL A 47 -18.15 7.27 4.92
CA VAL A 47 -18.45 7.65 3.53
C VAL A 47 -19.77 7.06 3.06
N GLU A 48 -20.42 7.73 2.12
CA GLU A 48 -21.51 7.15 1.36
C GLU A 48 -20.95 6.21 0.28
N THR A 49 -21.41 4.97 0.23
CA THR A 49 -20.91 3.97 -0.73
C THR A 49 -21.99 3.61 -1.73
N ILE A 50 -21.68 3.73 -3.04
CA ILE A 50 -22.57 3.35 -4.13
C ILE A 50 -21.93 2.25 -4.96
N GLU A 51 -22.66 1.17 -5.22
CA GLU A 51 -22.27 0.18 -6.20
C GLU A 51 -22.54 0.70 -7.61
N ALA A 52 -21.47 0.91 -8.38
CA ALA A 52 -21.56 1.46 -9.72
C ALA A 52 -20.44 0.96 -10.64
N ASP A 53 -20.81 0.65 -11.88
CA ASP A 53 -19.86 0.42 -12.98
C ASP A 53 -19.81 1.66 -13.87
N LEU A 54 -18.62 2.23 -14.03
CA LEU A 54 -18.40 3.43 -14.83
C LEU A 54 -18.57 3.22 -16.35
N ASN A 55 -18.83 2.00 -16.79
CA ASN A 55 -19.22 1.66 -18.17
C ASN A 55 -20.74 1.68 -18.38
N VAL A 56 -21.54 1.83 -17.32
CA VAL A 56 -23.02 1.77 -17.37
C VAL A 56 -23.63 3.13 -17.11
N ASP A 57 -24.38 3.65 -18.07
CA ASP A 57 -24.94 5.01 -18.11
C ASP A 57 -25.72 5.37 -16.83
N ASP A 58 -26.74 4.59 -16.48
CA ASP A 58 -27.57 4.83 -15.29
C ASP A 58 -26.78 4.74 -13.98
N SER A 59 -25.78 3.90 -13.95
CA SER A 59 -24.91 3.67 -12.82
C SER A 59 -24.06 4.91 -12.53
N VAL A 60 -23.48 5.52 -13.57
CA VAL A 60 -22.72 6.76 -13.48
C VAL A 60 -23.60 7.93 -13.10
N GLY A 61 -24.81 8.04 -13.67
CA GLY A 61 -25.76 9.10 -13.34
C GLY A 61 -26.11 9.13 -11.86
N ARG A 62 -26.51 7.99 -11.29
CA ARG A 62 -26.80 7.86 -9.85
C ARG A 62 -25.61 8.21 -8.96
N ALA A 63 -24.39 7.82 -9.39
CA ALA A 63 -23.18 8.13 -8.62
C ALA A 63 -22.89 9.63 -8.53
N LEU A 64 -23.25 10.39 -9.57
CA LEU A 64 -22.99 11.83 -9.70
C LEU A 64 -24.11 12.72 -9.17
N GLU A 65 -25.28 12.17 -8.83
CA GLU A 65 -26.42 12.95 -8.35
C GLU A 65 -26.08 13.71 -7.05
N GLY A 66 -26.25 15.04 -7.06
CA GLY A 66 -25.98 15.92 -5.92
C GLY A 66 -24.48 16.08 -5.57
N ILE A 67 -23.58 15.83 -6.51
CA ILE A 67 -22.13 15.96 -6.33
C ILE A 67 -21.67 17.35 -6.82
N ASP A 68 -20.89 18.04 -5.98
CA ASP A 68 -20.26 19.32 -6.34
C ASP A 68 -18.93 19.10 -7.08
N VAL A 69 -18.08 18.17 -6.57
CA VAL A 69 -16.74 17.90 -7.11
C VAL A 69 -16.53 16.40 -7.29
N ALA A 70 -16.02 15.99 -8.45
CA ALA A 70 -15.75 14.59 -8.74
C ALA A 70 -14.26 14.32 -9.01
N TYR A 71 -13.67 13.40 -8.24
CA TYR A 71 -12.34 12.87 -8.52
C TYR A 71 -12.42 11.68 -9.48
N TYR A 72 -11.81 11.83 -10.65
CA TYR A 72 -11.67 10.74 -11.61
C TYR A 72 -10.30 10.07 -11.46
N LEU A 73 -10.23 8.98 -10.65
CA LEU A 73 -8.98 8.30 -10.30
C LEU A 73 -8.92 6.84 -10.80
N VAL A 74 -9.74 6.50 -11.79
CA VAL A 74 -9.75 5.18 -12.41
C VAL A 74 -8.98 5.16 -13.71
N HIS A 75 -8.31 4.04 -13.97
CA HIS A 75 -7.75 3.72 -15.28
C HIS A 75 -7.47 2.22 -15.40
N SER A 76 -7.46 1.71 -16.64
CA SER A 76 -7.41 0.27 -16.93
C SER A 76 -5.99 -0.22 -17.23
N MET A 77 -5.06 -0.14 -16.27
CA MET A 77 -3.72 -0.71 -16.47
C MET A 77 -3.76 -2.24 -16.55
N GLY A 78 -3.20 -2.82 -17.61
CA GLY A 78 -3.00 -4.27 -17.74
C GLY A 78 -4.25 -5.08 -18.12
N SER A 79 -5.30 -4.45 -18.62
CA SER A 79 -6.55 -5.11 -19.02
C SER A 79 -6.57 -5.69 -20.47
N GLY A 80 -5.43 -5.83 -21.13
CA GLY A 80 -5.28 -6.43 -22.46
C GLY A 80 -5.54 -5.47 -23.62
N GLU A 81 -5.64 -6.00 -24.84
CA GLU A 81 -5.88 -5.20 -26.05
C GLU A 81 -7.19 -4.42 -25.93
N GLY A 82 -7.17 -3.12 -26.32
CA GLY A 82 -8.34 -2.24 -26.30
C GLY A 82 -8.60 -1.53 -24.95
N PHE A 83 -7.71 -1.62 -23.95
CA PHE A 83 -7.85 -0.88 -22.70
C PHE A 83 -7.96 0.63 -22.94
N HIS A 84 -7.15 1.18 -23.84
CA HIS A 84 -7.16 2.58 -24.23
C HIS A 84 -8.54 3.06 -24.69
N ARG A 85 -9.17 2.34 -25.61
CA ARG A 85 -10.51 2.70 -26.11
C ARG A 85 -11.54 2.69 -24.98
N ARG A 86 -11.51 1.70 -24.11
CA ARG A 86 -12.42 1.62 -22.95
C ARG A 86 -12.22 2.75 -21.96
N ASP A 87 -10.98 3.16 -21.69
CA ASP A 87 -10.70 4.31 -20.81
C ASP A 87 -11.28 5.60 -21.39
N LEU A 88 -11.20 5.80 -22.70
CA LEU A 88 -11.78 6.96 -23.39
C LEU A 88 -13.32 6.93 -23.39
N GLU A 89 -13.92 5.76 -23.61
CA GLU A 89 -15.38 5.57 -23.57
C GLU A 89 -15.93 5.86 -22.17
N MET A 90 -15.27 5.36 -21.11
CA MET A 90 -15.60 5.66 -19.72
C MET A 90 -15.46 7.16 -19.40
N ALA A 91 -14.37 7.80 -19.83
CA ALA A 91 -14.16 9.22 -19.59
C ALA A 91 -15.23 10.09 -20.26
N ASN A 92 -15.60 9.79 -21.51
CA ASN A 92 -16.68 10.46 -22.22
C ASN A 92 -18.03 10.30 -21.54
N LEU A 93 -18.34 9.08 -21.11
CA LEU A 93 -19.59 8.80 -20.40
C LEU A 93 -19.63 9.56 -19.08
N PHE A 94 -18.54 9.54 -18.32
CA PHE A 94 -18.43 10.26 -17.05
C PHE A 94 -18.58 11.77 -17.23
N ALA A 95 -17.90 12.35 -18.23
CA ALA A 95 -17.99 13.77 -18.55
C ALA A 95 -19.41 14.20 -18.92
N ARG A 96 -20.10 13.42 -19.76
CA ARG A 96 -21.50 13.68 -20.13
C ARG A 96 -22.42 13.66 -18.91
N LYS A 97 -22.32 12.61 -18.08
CA LYS A 97 -23.14 12.45 -16.87
C LYS A 97 -22.84 13.50 -15.80
N ALA A 98 -21.59 13.91 -15.66
CA ALA A 98 -21.20 14.99 -14.77
C ALA A 98 -21.85 16.32 -15.19
N ARG A 99 -21.94 16.59 -16.51
CA ARG A 99 -22.67 17.75 -17.04
C ARG A 99 -24.17 17.65 -16.74
N GLU A 100 -24.79 16.50 -16.99
CA GLU A 100 -26.22 16.27 -16.73
C GLU A 100 -26.55 16.45 -15.23
N ALA A 101 -25.65 16.05 -14.34
CA ALA A 101 -25.79 16.20 -12.89
C ALA A 101 -25.39 17.58 -12.34
N ASN A 102 -24.99 18.54 -13.19
CA ASN A 102 -24.49 19.86 -12.81
C ASN A 102 -23.30 19.83 -11.82
N VAL A 103 -22.40 18.88 -11.95
CA VAL A 103 -21.15 18.86 -11.20
C VAL A 103 -20.37 20.15 -11.50
N GLU A 104 -19.80 20.79 -10.50
CA GLU A 104 -19.04 22.04 -10.70
C GLU A 104 -17.64 21.75 -11.28
N ARG A 105 -16.99 20.67 -10.79
CA ARG A 105 -15.60 20.40 -11.10
C ARG A 105 -15.27 18.91 -11.18
N ILE A 106 -14.44 18.57 -12.16
CA ILE A 106 -13.77 17.26 -12.22
C ILE A 106 -12.28 17.46 -11.92
N ILE A 107 -11.71 16.65 -11.00
CA ILE A 107 -10.27 16.61 -10.70
C ILE A 107 -9.74 15.27 -11.20
N TYR A 108 -8.74 15.33 -12.08
CA TYR A 108 -8.13 14.15 -12.72
C TYR A 108 -6.64 14.09 -12.45
N LEU A 109 -6.14 12.95 -12.01
CA LEU A 109 -4.70 12.68 -11.88
C LEU A 109 -4.19 11.96 -13.12
N SER A 110 -3.41 12.66 -13.93
CA SER A 110 -2.80 12.21 -15.16
C SER A 110 -1.28 11.96 -14.97
N ALA A 111 -0.54 11.81 -16.03
CA ALA A 111 0.90 11.59 -16.02
C ALA A 111 1.64 12.67 -16.82
N LEU A 112 2.80 13.08 -16.30
CA LEU A 112 3.75 13.93 -17.04
C LEU A 112 4.25 13.23 -18.31
N GLY A 113 4.62 14.03 -19.29
CA GLY A 113 5.20 13.60 -20.57
C GLY A 113 4.87 14.61 -21.65
N HIS A 114 5.81 14.89 -22.51
CA HIS A 114 5.65 15.90 -23.58
C HIS A 114 5.39 15.23 -24.93
N GLU A 115 4.38 15.70 -25.66
CA GLU A 115 3.97 15.11 -26.96
C GLU A 115 5.10 15.10 -27.99
N SER A 116 5.97 16.10 -27.97
CA SER A 116 7.13 16.20 -28.89
C SER A 116 8.15 15.06 -28.73
N THR A 117 8.11 14.31 -27.63
CA THR A 117 9.05 13.21 -27.36
C THR A 117 8.54 11.84 -27.81
N GLY A 118 7.38 11.78 -28.48
CA GLY A 118 6.78 10.51 -28.92
C GLY A 118 6.32 9.68 -27.72
N LEU A 119 5.22 10.11 -27.10
CA LEU A 119 4.65 9.44 -25.91
C LEU A 119 4.35 7.96 -26.15
N THR A 120 4.68 7.14 -25.17
CA THR A 120 4.21 5.75 -25.13
C THR A 120 2.68 5.70 -25.08
N GLU A 121 2.11 4.58 -25.52
CA GLU A 121 0.65 4.37 -25.54
C GLU A 121 0.01 4.66 -24.19
N HIS A 122 0.65 4.21 -23.11
CA HIS A 122 0.17 4.44 -21.74
C HIS A 122 0.10 5.94 -21.37
N LEU A 123 1.16 6.71 -21.62
CA LEU A 123 1.19 8.16 -21.32
C LEU A 123 0.19 8.92 -22.19
N ARG A 124 0.10 8.55 -23.47
CA ARG A 124 -0.86 9.12 -24.42
C ARG A 124 -2.30 8.88 -23.96
N SER A 125 -2.65 7.64 -23.59
CA SER A 125 -3.98 7.28 -23.07
C SER A 125 -4.38 8.15 -21.87
N ARG A 126 -3.44 8.41 -20.95
CA ARG A 126 -3.71 9.25 -19.78
C ARG A 126 -4.04 10.70 -20.17
N GLN A 127 -3.27 11.29 -21.08
CA GLN A 127 -3.52 12.65 -21.54
C GLN A 127 -4.77 12.77 -22.40
N GLU A 128 -5.06 11.77 -23.23
CA GLU A 128 -6.31 11.71 -24.00
C GLU A 128 -7.53 11.58 -23.08
N THR A 129 -7.45 10.78 -22.01
CA THR A 129 -8.50 10.73 -20.99
C THR A 129 -8.80 12.11 -20.43
N GLY A 130 -7.80 12.94 -20.11
CA GLY A 130 -7.97 14.32 -19.67
C GLY A 130 -8.74 15.18 -20.70
N ARG A 131 -8.38 15.07 -21.97
CA ARG A 131 -9.08 15.78 -23.07
C ARG A 131 -10.54 15.33 -23.20
N HIS A 132 -10.83 14.04 -23.02
CA HIS A 132 -12.20 13.53 -23.05
C HIS A 132 -13.02 13.98 -21.84
N LEU A 133 -12.42 14.06 -20.66
CA LEU A 133 -13.06 14.65 -19.48
C LEU A 133 -13.36 16.15 -19.68
N ALA A 134 -12.53 16.88 -20.43
CA ALA A 134 -12.76 18.29 -20.78
C ALA A 134 -14.06 18.52 -21.59
N ASN A 135 -14.58 17.50 -22.28
CA ASN A 135 -15.90 17.56 -22.93
C ASN A 135 -17.07 17.74 -21.93
N PHE A 136 -16.78 17.63 -20.63
CA PHE A 136 -17.70 17.97 -19.57
C PHE A 136 -18.24 19.42 -19.69
N GLY A 137 -17.38 20.37 -20.08
CA GLY A 137 -17.75 21.77 -20.31
C GLY A 137 -17.87 22.62 -19.04
N GLY A 138 -17.56 22.06 -17.87
CA GLY A 138 -17.32 22.76 -16.62
C GLY A 138 -15.81 22.82 -16.30
N ASP A 139 -15.45 23.01 -15.03
CA ASP A 139 -14.07 23.08 -14.60
C ASP A 139 -13.43 21.69 -14.53
N VAL A 140 -12.34 21.47 -15.27
CA VAL A 140 -11.53 20.25 -15.21
C VAL A 140 -10.11 20.61 -14.80
N ILE A 141 -9.66 20.11 -13.65
CA ILE A 141 -8.27 20.24 -13.20
C ILE A 141 -7.56 18.95 -13.50
N GLU A 142 -6.68 18.96 -14.50
CA GLU A 142 -5.81 17.81 -14.85
C GLU A 142 -4.43 17.99 -14.21
N LEU A 143 -4.17 17.27 -13.11
CA LEU A 143 -2.84 17.22 -12.49
C LEU A 143 -1.98 16.18 -13.23
N ARG A 144 -0.95 16.61 -13.95
CA ARG A 144 0.02 15.73 -14.59
C ARG A 144 1.20 15.49 -13.65
N ALA A 145 1.28 14.29 -13.09
CA ALA A 145 2.27 13.94 -12.08
C ALA A 145 3.46 13.16 -12.65
N GLY A 146 4.65 13.40 -12.08
CA GLY A 146 5.81 12.53 -12.22
C GLY A 146 5.63 11.18 -11.55
N PRO A 147 6.64 10.28 -11.61
CA PRO A 147 6.59 8.99 -10.93
C PRO A 147 6.38 9.17 -9.42
N VAL A 148 5.29 8.61 -8.89
CA VAL A 148 4.95 8.76 -7.49
C VAL A 148 5.85 7.89 -6.61
N VAL A 149 6.48 8.51 -5.61
CA VAL A 149 7.31 7.86 -4.59
C VAL A 149 6.47 7.65 -3.33
N GLY A 150 6.15 6.39 -3.05
CA GLY A 150 5.37 6.00 -1.87
C GLY A 150 5.22 4.48 -1.79
N ALA A 151 5.10 3.95 -0.58
CA ALA A 151 4.95 2.51 -0.35
C ALA A 151 3.72 1.95 -1.07
N GLY A 152 3.93 0.98 -1.96
CA GLY A 152 2.86 0.37 -2.78
C GLY A 152 2.61 1.05 -4.13
N SER A 153 3.25 2.18 -4.43
CA SER A 153 3.20 2.77 -5.78
C SER A 153 4.01 1.93 -6.76
N LEU A 154 3.45 1.61 -7.93
CA LEU A 154 4.12 0.73 -8.89
C LEU A 154 5.50 1.22 -9.34
N PRO A 155 5.73 2.51 -9.70
CA PRO A 155 7.05 3.01 -10.04
C PRO A 155 8.06 2.88 -8.90
N PHE A 156 7.66 3.22 -7.68
CA PHE A 156 8.53 3.12 -6.51
C PHE A 156 8.85 1.66 -6.16
N GLU A 157 7.84 0.78 -6.19
CA GLU A 157 8.04 -0.64 -5.92
C GLU A 157 9.02 -1.28 -6.92
N MET A 158 8.97 -0.89 -8.20
CA MET A 158 9.95 -1.34 -9.18
C MET A 158 11.37 -0.92 -8.81
N ILE A 159 11.60 0.35 -8.49
CA ILE A 159 12.90 0.87 -8.04
C ILE A 159 13.36 0.11 -6.78
N ARG A 160 12.48 -0.03 -5.82
CA ARG A 160 12.76 -0.73 -4.56
C ARG A 160 13.15 -2.18 -4.79
N TYR A 161 12.35 -2.96 -5.49
CA TYR A 161 12.63 -4.39 -5.71
C TYR A 161 13.93 -4.61 -6.50
N LEU A 162 14.17 -3.82 -7.55
CA LEU A 162 15.42 -3.90 -8.31
C LEU A 162 16.61 -3.58 -7.41
N THR A 163 16.52 -2.51 -6.64
CA THR A 163 17.62 -2.08 -5.78
C THR A 163 17.86 -3.04 -4.61
N GLU A 164 16.79 -3.58 -4.01
CA GLU A 164 16.92 -4.53 -2.89
C GLU A 164 17.49 -5.89 -3.32
N ARG A 165 17.14 -6.38 -4.51
CA ARG A 165 17.43 -7.75 -4.92
C ARG A 165 18.66 -7.91 -5.81
N VAL A 166 19.06 -6.84 -6.52
CA VAL A 166 20.14 -6.93 -7.53
C VAL A 166 21.36 -6.14 -7.07
N PRO A 167 22.40 -6.82 -6.54
CA PRO A 167 23.64 -6.15 -6.14
C PRO A 167 24.43 -5.55 -7.31
N VAL A 168 24.41 -6.21 -8.48
CA VAL A 168 25.03 -5.76 -9.72
C VAL A 168 23.94 -5.59 -10.78
N MET A 169 23.67 -4.35 -11.16
CA MET A 169 22.58 -3.98 -12.06
C MET A 169 23.12 -3.69 -13.47
N VAL A 170 22.59 -4.40 -14.45
CA VAL A 170 22.86 -4.11 -15.88
C VAL A 170 21.86 -3.04 -16.32
N CYS A 171 22.38 -1.84 -16.62
CA CYS A 171 21.60 -0.63 -16.81
C CYS A 171 21.58 -0.22 -18.30
N PRO A 172 20.46 -0.43 -19.01
CA PRO A 172 20.26 0.09 -20.36
C PRO A 172 20.10 1.61 -20.36
N ARG A 173 20.11 2.24 -21.56
CA ARG A 173 20.07 3.70 -21.72
C ARG A 173 18.90 4.37 -20.99
N TRP A 174 17.74 3.77 -20.96
CA TRP A 174 16.54 4.35 -20.33
C TRP A 174 16.69 4.55 -18.80
N VAL A 175 17.60 3.82 -18.14
CA VAL A 175 17.90 4.03 -16.71
C VAL A 175 18.44 5.43 -16.44
N PHE A 176 18.98 6.10 -17.46
CA PHE A 176 19.54 7.45 -17.38
C PHE A 176 18.60 8.53 -17.92
N THR A 177 17.37 8.18 -18.32
CA THR A 177 16.31 9.14 -18.68
C THR A 177 15.95 9.99 -17.47
N LYS A 178 15.76 11.29 -17.70
CA LYS A 178 15.41 12.26 -16.67
C LYS A 178 13.93 12.14 -16.28
N VAL A 179 13.69 12.21 -15.00
CA VAL A 179 12.35 12.20 -14.40
C VAL A 179 12.32 13.16 -13.23
N GLN A 180 11.13 13.62 -12.88
CA GLN A 180 10.90 14.43 -11.69
C GLN A 180 9.93 13.68 -10.78
N PRO A 181 10.47 12.77 -9.92
CA PRO A 181 9.64 11.98 -9.02
C PRO A 181 8.98 12.89 -7.98
N ILE A 182 7.77 12.54 -7.59
CA ILE A 182 6.97 13.30 -6.62
C ILE A 182 6.58 12.43 -5.43
N GLY A 183 6.65 12.97 -4.21
CA GLY A 183 6.19 12.27 -3.01
C GLY A 183 4.69 12.01 -3.03
N LEU A 184 4.26 10.89 -2.44
CA LEU A 184 2.83 10.58 -2.32
C LEU A 184 2.08 11.67 -1.54
N SER A 185 2.67 12.16 -0.44
CA SER A 185 2.12 13.26 0.35
C SER A 185 1.84 14.51 -0.48
N ASP A 186 2.77 14.83 -1.39
CA ASP A 186 2.65 16.01 -2.23
C ASP A 186 1.53 15.85 -3.27
N VAL A 187 1.43 14.65 -3.89
CA VAL A 187 0.31 14.34 -4.81
C VAL A 187 -1.02 14.47 -4.11
N LEU A 188 -1.14 13.96 -2.89
CA LEU A 188 -2.37 14.04 -2.09
C LEU A 188 -2.69 15.49 -1.70
N ALA A 189 -1.67 16.28 -1.34
CA ALA A 189 -1.83 17.71 -1.05
C ALA A 189 -2.34 18.49 -2.27
N TYR A 190 -1.74 18.28 -3.46
CA TYR A 190 -2.20 18.88 -4.70
C TYR A 190 -3.64 18.49 -5.05
N LEU A 191 -3.99 17.22 -4.92
CA LEU A 191 -5.35 16.74 -5.15
C LEU A 191 -6.35 17.43 -4.19
N ALA A 192 -6.06 17.47 -2.90
CA ALA A 192 -6.93 18.09 -1.90
C ALA A 192 -7.06 19.61 -2.13
N ALA A 193 -5.96 20.33 -2.41
CA ALA A 193 -5.98 21.76 -2.68
C ALA A 193 -6.74 22.12 -3.96
N SER A 194 -6.80 21.23 -4.94
CA SER A 194 -7.51 21.42 -6.22
C SER A 194 -9.02 21.62 -6.06
N ILE A 195 -9.62 21.24 -4.93
CA ILE A 195 -11.05 21.46 -4.64
C ILE A 195 -11.41 22.95 -4.71
N ASN A 196 -10.52 23.78 -4.15
CA ASN A 196 -10.77 25.22 -3.97
C ASN A 196 -10.05 26.09 -5.02
N LEU A 197 -9.36 25.47 -5.96
CA LEU A 197 -8.63 26.21 -6.99
C LEU A 197 -9.61 27.03 -7.84
N LYS A 198 -9.28 28.30 -8.07
CA LYS A 198 -10.04 29.14 -8.98
C LYS A 198 -9.57 28.88 -10.41
N GLY A 199 -10.31 28.09 -11.16
CA GLY A 199 -10.02 27.78 -12.57
C GLY A 199 -11.30 27.91 -13.41
N LYS A 200 -11.15 27.96 -14.73
CA LYS A 200 -12.26 27.91 -15.69
C LYS A 200 -11.85 27.03 -16.87
N GLY A 201 -12.71 26.07 -17.18
CA GLY A 201 -12.50 25.15 -18.30
C GLY A 201 -11.49 24.06 -17.97
N HIS A 202 -10.70 23.63 -18.97
CA HIS A 202 -9.70 22.55 -18.81
C HIS A 202 -8.35 23.15 -18.45
N GLU A 203 -7.92 22.97 -17.24
CA GLU A 203 -6.65 23.47 -16.72
C GLU A 203 -5.70 22.32 -16.47
N ILE A 204 -4.55 22.33 -17.17
CA ILE A 204 -3.51 21.31 -17.07
C ILE A 204 -2.40 21.86 -16.18
N ILE A 205 -2.11 21.18 -15.08
CA ILE A 205 -1.11 21.58 -14.10
C ILE A 205 -0.10 20.47 -13.94
N GLU A 206 1.15 20.76 -14.27
CA GLU A 206 2.25 19.83 -14.13
C GLU A 206 2.79 19.84 -12.69
N ILE A 207 2.85 18.67 -12.04
CA ILE A 207 3.33 18.53 -10.67
C ILE A 207 4.50 17.53 -10.60
N GLY A 208 5.54 17.89 -9.86
CA GLY A 208 6.74 17.10 -9.64
C GLY A 208 7.36 17.40 -8.29
N GLY A 209 8.27 16.56 -7.84
CA GLY A 209 9.09 16.86 -6.66
C GLY A 209 10.09 17.98 -6.92
N SER A 210 10.90 18.33 -5.92
CA SER A 210 11.85 19.44 -6.02
C SER A 210 13.06 19.16 -6.92
N GLU A 211 13.29 17.90 -7.36
CA GLU A 211 14.50 17.48 -8.05
C GLU A 211 14.23 16.76 -9.36
N ILE A 212 15.00 17.10 -10.38
CA ILE A 212 15.06 16.36 -11.65
C ILE A 212 16.25 15.40 -11.59
N ILE A 213 15.98 14.11 -11.58
CA ILE A 213 16.98 13.05 -11.47
C ILE A 213 16.73 11.95 -12.51
N SER A 214 17.64 10.99 -12.65
CA SER A 214 17.41 9.82 -13.50
C SER A 214 16.92 8.62 -12.68
N TYR A 215 16.34 7.61 -13.33
CA TYR A 215 15.99 6.35 -12.65
C TYR A 215 17.21 5.70 -11.97
N GLY A 216 18.40 5.81 -12.58
CA GLY A 216 19.64 5.36 -11.96
C GLY A 216 19.98 6.11 -10.67
N GLN A 217 19.76 7.43 -10.66
CA GLN A 217 19.92 8.22 -9.45
C GLN A 217 18.85 7.88 -8.41
N MET A 218 17.61 7.57 -8.83
CA MET A 218 16.60 7.05 -7.90
C MET A 218 17.07 5.74 -7.24
N MET A 219 17.60 4.79 -8.01
CA MET A 219 18.12 3.52 -7.48
C MET A 219 19.30 3.74 -6.52
N THR A 220 20.25 4.60 -6.88
CA THR A 220 21.42 4.88 -6.02
C THR A 220 21.05 5.67 -4.77
N GLY A 221 20.13 6.63 -4.85
CA GLY A 221 19.58 7.35 -3.69
C GLY A 221 18.86 6.41 -2.73
N TYR A 222 17.98 5.55 -3.26
CA TYR A 222 17.33 4.51 -2.47
C TYR A 222 18.36 3.58 -1.79
N ALA A 223 19.36 3.10 -2.54
CA ALA A 223 20.41 2.23 -2.00
C ALA A 223 21.17 2.89 -0.85
N ARG A 224 21.48 4.20 -0.96
CA ARG A 224 22.16 4.99 0.07
C ARG A 224 21.35 5.03 1.37
N ILE A 225 20.06 5.36 1.28
CA ILE A 225 19.15 5.41 2.43
C ILE A 225 19.05 4.04 3.12
N ARG A 226 19.01 2.96 2.33
CA ARG A 226 18.95 1.59 2.85
C ARG A 226 20.31 1.03 3.30
N GLY A 227 21.42 1.76 3.10
CA GLY A 227 22.78 1.28 3.39
C GLY A 227 23.19 0.08 2.52
N LEU A 228 22.72 0.04 1.27
CA LEU A 228 23.00 -1.04 0.31
C LEU A 228 24.09 -0.59 -0.68
N ARG A 229 25.09 -1.44 -0.90
CA ARG A 229 26.10 -1.20 -1.94
C ARG A 229 25.62 -1.80 -3.26
N ARG A 230 25.55 -0.96 -4.32
CA ARG A 230 25.06 -1.35 -5.65
C ARG A 230 26.04 -0.91 -6.73
N VAL A 231 26.31 -1.82 -7.67
CA VAL A 231 27.15 -1.56 -8.83
C VAL A 231 26.25 -1.48 -10.06
N MET A 232 26.37 -0.38 -10.82
CA MET A 232 25.61 -0.16 -12.04
C MET A 232 26.54 -0.29 -13.26
N ILE A 233 26.28 -1.26 -14.12
CA ILE A 233 27.02 -1.49 -15.35
C ILE A 233 26.19 -0.96 -16.51
N ARG A 234 26.68 0.08 -17.17
CA ARG A 234 26.01 0.67 -18.35
C ARG A 234 26.20 -0.25 -19.56
N VAL A 235 25.09 -0.53 -20.25
CA VAL A 235 25.11 -1.31 -21.49
C VAL A 235 24.40 -0.51 -22.60
N PRO A 236 24.98 -0.52 -23.83
CA PRO A 236 24.45 0.31 -24.92
C PRO A 236 23.11 -0.17 -25.46
N VAL A 237 22.83 -1.47 -25.39
CA VAL A 237 21.63 -2.08 -25.98
C VAL A 237 21.08 -3.17 -25.07
N LEU A 238 19.88 -2.93 -24.52
CA LEU A 238 18.96 -3.97 -24.08
C LEU A 238 17.60 -3.66 -24.69
N THR A 239 16.98 -4.65 -25.35
CA THR A 239 15.65 -4.44 -25.90
C THR A 239 14.63 -4.28 -24.78
N PRO A 240 13.54 -3.51 -24.95
CA PRO A 240 12.50 -3.38 -23.93
C PRO A 240 11.91 -4.72 -23.50
N ARG A 241 11.84 -5.69 -24.43
CA ARG A 241 11.37 -7.05 -24.14
C ARG A 241 12.28 -7.78 -23.14
N LEU A 242 13.59 -7.72 -23.32
CA LEU A 242 14.56 -8.30 -22.39
C LEU A 242 14.53 -7.57 -21.05
N SER A 243 14.43 -6.24 -21.07
CA SER A 243 14.32 -5.44 -19.82
C SER A 243 13.05 -5.76 -19.06
N SER A 244 11.88 -5.90 -19.71
CA SER A 244 10.63 -6.24 -19.04
C SER A 244 10.62 -7.67 -18.51
N LEU A 245 11.23 -8.63 -19.21
CA LEU A 245 11.38 -10.01 -18.73
C LEU A 245 12.27 -10.05 -17.48
N TRP A 246 13.37 -9.30 -17.48
CA TRP A 246 14.26 -9.20 -16.33
C TRP A 246 13.58 -8.55 -15.12
N VAL A 247 12.83 -7.47 -15.31
CA VAL A 247 12.03 -6.83 -14.26
C VAL A 247 10.99 -7.80 -13.71
N HIS A 248 10.30 -8.54 -14.57
CA HIS A 248 9.31 -9.54 -14.15
C HIS A 248 9.93 -10.68 -13.33
N LEU A 249 11.14 -11.12 -13.69
CA LEU A 249 11.84 -12.19 -12.96
C LEU A 249 12.26 -11.75 -11.55
N ILE A 250 12.68 -10.49 -11.40
CA ILE A 250 13.22 -9.96 -10.15
C ILE A 250 12.14 -9.37 -9.24
N THR A 251 11.08 -8.82 -9.82
CA THR A 251 10.01 -8.16 -9.07
C THR A 251 8.78 -9.06 -9.00
N PRO A 252 7.98 -8.99 -7.93
CA PRO A 252 6.69 -9.71 -7.85
C PRO A 252 5.60 -9.01 -8.67
N LEU A 253 5.96 -8.01 -9.47
CA LEU A 253 5.02 -7.29 -10.33
C LEU A 253 4.57 -8.21 -11.48
N ARG A 254 3.25 -8.29 -11.69
CA ARG A 254 2.71 -9.05 -12.83
C ARG A 254 3.24 -8.48 -14.13
N GLY A 255 3.64 -9.32 -15.08
CA GLY A 255 4.23 -8.91 -16.36
C GLY A 255 3.34 -7.94 -17.17
N SER A 256 2.02 -8.04 -17.00
CA SER A 256 1.05 -7.11 -17.61
C SER A 256 1.22 -5.65 -17.16
N PHE A 257 1.74 -5.42 -15.95
CA PHE A 257 2.03 -4.08 -15.43
C PHE A 257 3.48 -3.64 -15.69
N ALA A 258 4.42 -4.59 -15.66
CA ALA A 258 5.84 -4.29 -15.82
C ALA A 258 6.17 -3.72 -17.21
N ARG A 259 5.56 -4.25 -18.27
CA ARG A 259 5.85 -3.84 -19.64
C ARG A 259 5.46 -2.39 -19.94
N PRO A 260 4.23 -1.91 -19.70
CA PRO A 260 3.87 -0.50 -19.91
C PRO A 260 4.74 0.47 -19.11
N ILE A 261 5.10 0.08 -17.87
CA ILE A 261 6.00 0.91 -17.03
C ILE A 261 7.38 1.00 -17.69
N VAL A 262 8.01 -0.12 -18.05
CA VAL A 262 9.35 -0.14 -18.67
C VAL A 262 9.36 0.61 -20.00
N GLU A 263 8.30 0.51 -20.80
CA GLU A 263 8.16 1.30 -22.02
C GLU A 263 8.08 2.80 -21.72
N GLY A 264 7.31 3.19 -20.69
CA GLY A 264 7.18 4.58 -20.23
C GLY A 264 8.48 5.20 -19.71
N LEU A 265 9.41 4.38 -19.18
CA LEU A 265 10.71 4.86 -18.66
C LEU A 265 11.63 5.48 -19.75
N ARG A 266 11.31 5.32 -21.02
CA ARG A 266 12.06 5.93 -22.13
C ARG A 266 11.74 7.41 -22.34
N ASN A 267 10.55 7.83 -21.91
CA ASN A 267 10.14 9.22 -22.04
C ASN A 267 10.74 10.05 -20.90
N GLU A 268 11.18 11.24 -21.21
CA GLU A 268 11.50 12.24 -20.20
C GLU A 268 10.19 12.69 -19.54
N VAL A 269 10.17 12.65 -18.21
CA VAL A 269 8.96 12.91 -17.40
C VAL A 269 9.33 13.97 -16.37
N VAL A 270 9.42 15.23 -16.84
CA VAL A 270 9.80 16.40 -16.04
C VAL A 270 8.75 17.50 -16.19
N VAL A 271 8.68 18.37 -15.22
CA VAL A 271 7.83 19.58 -15.24
C VAL A 271 8.48 20.60 -16.16
N HIS A 272 7.76 21.03 -17.17
CA HIS A 272 8.16 22.10 -18.08
C HIS A 272 7.54 23.45 -17.70
N ASP A 273 6.32 23.41 -17.17
CA ASP A 273 5.61 24.59 -16.70
C ASP A 273 5.42 24.55 -15.19
N PRO A 274 6.16 25.37 -14.43
CA PRO A 274 6.12 25.35 -12.98
C PRO A 274 4.92 26.15 -12.40
N GLN A 275 3.79 26.23 -13.11
CA GLN A 275 2.58 26.92 -12.63
C GLN A 275 2.09 26.41 -11.28
N ALA A 276 2.24 25.11 -11.00
CA ALA A 276 1.84 24.52 -9.73
C ALA A 276 2.39 25.26 -8.51
N LEU A 277 3.65 25.72 -8.55
CA LEU A 277 4.28 26.47 -7.46
C LEU A 277 3.64 27.85 -7.23
N LYS A 278 3.00 28.43 -8.26
CA LYS A 278 2.29 29.70 -8.14
C LYS A 278 0.83 29.51 -7.74
N MET A 279 0.21 28.43 -8.22
CA MET A 279 -1.20 28.14 -7.96
C MET A 279 -1.41 27.54 -6.56
N PHE A 280 -0.41 26.86 -6.02
CA PHE A 280 -0.42 26.21 -4.71
C PHE A 280 0.83 26.62 -3.89
N PRO A 281 0.94 27.90 -3.50
CA PRO A 281 2.15 28.44 -2.85
C PRO A 281 2.42 27.80 -1.47
N GLU A 282 1.43 27.20 -0.85
CA GLU A 282 1.52 26.48 0.42
C GLU A 282 2.12 25.08 0.27
N ILE A 283 2.19 24.52 -0.94
CA ILE A 283 2.74 23.19 -1.17
C ILE A 283 4.20 23.31 -1.58
N VAL A 284 5.08 22.83 -0.71
CA VAL A 284 6.53 22.73 -0.98
C VAL A 284 6.87 21.28 -1.27
N PRO A 285 7.09 20.89 -2.55
CA PRO A 285 7.33 19.51 -2.90
C PRO A 285 8.60 18.95 -2.28
N LEU A 286 8.52 17.72 -1.78
CA LEU A 286 9.64 17.01 -1.17
C LEU A 286 10.76 16.72 -2.19
N GLY A 287 12.01 16.69 -1.71
CA GLY A 287 13.13 16.08 -2.42
C GLY A 287 13.00 14.56 -2.46
N TYR A 288 13.68 13.93 -3.42
CA TYR A 288 13.57 12.48 -3.61
C TYR A 288 13.92 11.66 -2.37
N GLU A 289 15.00 12.02 -1.67
CA GLU A 289 15.44 11.27 -0.48
C GLU A 289 14.41 11.37 0.65
N SER A 290 13.82 12.54 0.87
CA SER A 290 12.77 12.73 1.87
C SER A 290 11.50 11.95 1.52
N ALA A 291 11.10 11.93 0.24
CA ALA A 291 9.99 11.14 -0.24
C ALA A 291 10.23 9.63 -0.06
N VAL A 292 11.45 9.15 -0.32
CA VAL A 292 11.84 7.74 -0.06
C VAL A 292 11.80 7.43 1.43
N GLN A 293 12.31 8.32 2.29
CA GLN A 293 12.27 8.11 3.73
C GLN A 293 10.83 8.01 4.23
N SER A 294 9.95 8.91 3.82
CA SER A 294 8.52 8.84 4.12
C SER A 294 7.90 7.51 3.65
N ALA A 295 8.21 7.08 2.42
CA ALA A 295 7.73 5.81 1.88
C ALA A 295 8.24 4.59 2.68
N LEU A 296 9.45 4.66 3.23
CA LEU A 296 10.01 3.60 4.08
C LEU A 296 9.40 3.60 5.49
N ASP A 297 9.09 4.79 6.03
CA ASP A 297 8.41 4.92 7.31
C ASP A 297 6.98 4.39 7.25
N ASP A 298 6.35 4.45 6.08
CA ASP A 298 5.06 3.84 5.79
C ASP A 298 5.12 2.31 5.64
N LEU A 299 6.31 1.70 5.59
CA LEU A 299 6.46 0.24 5.56
C LEU A 299 6.21 -0.37 6.94
N ARG A 300 4.99 -0.22 7.46
CA ARG A 300 4.53 -0.78 8.75
C ARG A 300 3.28 -1.62 8.53
N PRO A 301 3.03 -2.61 9.38
CA PRO A 301 1.77 -3.39 9.32
C PRO A 301 0.51 -2.52 9.30
N SER A 302 0.51 -1.41 10.04
CA SER A 302 -0.60 -0.45 10.11
C SER A 302 -0.92 0.27 8.79
N SER A 303 0.06 0.36 7.88
CA SER A 303 -0.10 1.02 6.57
C SER A 303 -0.58 0.06 5.48
N LEU A 304 -0.63 -1.24 5.76
CA LEU A 304 -1.12 -2.22 4.81
C LEU A 304 -2.66 -2.19 4.77
N PRO A 305 -3.26 -2.33 3.59
CA PRO A 305 -4.71 -2.48 3.52
C PRO A 305 -5.14 -3.69 4.34
N PRO A 306 -6.28 -3.60 5.05
CA PRO A 306 -6.84 -4.72 5.77
C PRO A 306 -6.99 -5.92 4.81
N THR A 307 -6.67 -7.10 5.29
CA THR A 307 -6.94 -8.33 4.53
C THR A 307 -8.42 -8.63 4.63
N ARG A 308 -8.98 -9.14 3.54
CA ARG A 308 -10.26 -9.85 3.64
C ARG A 308 -10.14 -10.87 4.76
N PRO A 309 -11.13 -10.93 5.67
CA PRO A 309 -11.19 -12.01 6.64
C PRO A 309 -11.04 -13.33 5.87
N LEU A 310 -10.13 -14.18 6.35
CA LEU A 310 -10.03 -15.53 5.79
C LEU A 310 -11.37 -16.24 6.02
N PRO A 311 -11.84 -17.07 5.09
CA PRO A 311 -13.08 -17.80 5.30
C PRO A 311 -12.98 -18.59 6.61
N VAL A 312 -13.98 -18.44 7.47
CA VAL A 312 -14.06 -19.20 8.72
C VAL A 312 -14.42 -20.64 8.36
N ILE A 313 -13.43 -21.53 8.41
CA ILE A 313 -13.65 -22.97 8.32
C ILE A 313 -13.57 -23.48 9.75
N PRO A 314 -14.68 -23.95 10.35
CA PRO A 314 -14.65 -24.56 11.68
C PRO A 314 -13.60 -25.68 11.70
N GLU A 315 -12.77 -25.69 12.74
CA GLU A 315 -11.71 -26.67 13.01
C GLU A 315 -10.43 -26.57 12.17
N ASP A 316 -10.44 -25.96 10.98
CA ASP A 316 -9.26 -25.86 10.13
C ASP A 316 -8.46 -24.58 10.37
N LEU A 317 -7.14 -24.69 10.10
CA LEU A 317 -6.22 -23.57 10.10
C LEU A 317 -6.09 -23.04 8.66
N VAL A 318 -6.61 -21.85 8.43
CA VAL A 318 -6.50 -21.20 7.12
C VAL A 318 -5.20 -20.37 7.07
N ILE A 319 -4.40 -20.55 6.00
CA ILE A 319 -3.12 -19.85 5.82
C ILE A 319 -3.14 -19.11 4.48
N GLN A 320 -2.76 -17.85 4.51
CA GLN A 320 -2.60 -17.00 3.34
C GLN A 320 -1.28 -16.25 3.37
N THR A 321 -0.55 -16.22 2.26
CA THR A 321 0.68 -15.43 2.11
C THR A 321 0.46 -14.34 1.07
N ILE A 322 0.75 -13.09 1.45
CA ILE A 322 0.63 -11.91 0.59
C ILE A 322 1.96 -11.17 0.62
N ASN A 323 2.43 -10.74 -0.56
CA ASN A 323 3.57 -9.84 -0.69
C ASN A 323 3.05 -8.52 -1.28
N ASN A 324 2.97 -7.50 -0.45
CA ASN A 324 2.44 -6.20 -0.84
C ASN A 324 3.28 -5.07 -0.24
N ALA A 325 3.50 -4.03 -1.02
CA ALA A 325 4.21 -2.81 -0.61
C ALA A 325 5.55 -3.08 0.10
N GLY A 326 6.25 -4.17 -0.26
CA GLY A 326 7.55 -4.52 0.34
C GLY A 326 7.51 -5.30 1.63
N ILE A 327 6.34 -5.62 2.10
CA ILE A 327 6.14 -6.46 3.27
C ILE A 327 5.59 -7.82 2.83
N ILE A 328 6.22 -8.87 3.31
CA ILE A 328 5.71 -10.23 3.19
C ILE A 328 4.83 -10.46 4.41
N ARG A 329 3.55 -10.72 4.20
CA ARG A 329 2.60 -11.07 5.26
C ARG A 329 2.17 -12.51 5.13
N GLU A 330 2.23 -13.26 6.20
CA GLU A 330 1.68 -14.59 6.33
C GLU A 330 0.62 -14.59 7.43
N SER A 331 -0.63 -14.76 7.01
CA SER A 331 -1.82 -14.73 7.89
C SER A 331 -2.28 -16.14 8.19
N ARG A 332 -2.66 -16.38 9.43
CA ARG A 332 -3.28 -17.62 9.92
C ARG A 332 -4.52 -17.27 10.71
N SER A 333 -5.61 -17.96 10.45
CA SER A 333 -6.86 -17.77 11.21
C SER A 333 -7.40 -19.11 11.67
N LYS A 334 -7.93 -19.11 12.90
CA LYS A 334 -8.56 -20.27 13.53
C LYS A 334 -9.75 -19.83 14.36
N TYR A 335 -10.87 -20.53 14.17
CA TYR A 335 -12.03 -20.39 15.04
C TYR A 335 -11.74 -20.99 16.42
N VAL A 336 -12.13 -20.28 17.47
CA VAL A 336 -11.97 -20.71 18.87
C VAL A 336 -13.32 -20.58 19.57
N ALA A 337 -13.82 -21.68 20.14
CA ALA A 337 -15.05 -21.72 20.92
C ALA A 337 -14.81 -21.12 22.33
N ALA A 338 -14.46 -19.86 22.39
CA ALA A 338 -14.19 -19.11 23.61
C ALA A 338 -14.61 -17.65 23.46
N SER A 339 -14.82 -16.97 24.60
CA SER A 339 -15.13 -15.55 24.58
C SER A 339 -13.97 -14.72 24.00
N HIS A 340 -14.32 -13.61 23.39
CA HIS A 340 -13.38 -12.62 22.85
C HIS A 340 -12.28 -12.22 23.85
N GLN A 341 -12.67 -11.96 25.12
CA GLN A 341 -11.73 -11.63 26.19
C GLN A 341 -10.80 -12.80 26.53
N SER A 342 -11.30 -14.06 26.53
CA SER A 342 -10.46 -15.22 26.80
C SER A 342 -9.40 -15.44 25.73
N VAL A 343 -9.73 -15.14 24.45
CA VAL A 343 -8.77 -15.21 23.35
C VAL A 343 -7.75 -14.08 23.46
N PHE A 344 -8.17 -12.86 23.79
CA PHE A 344 -7.28 -11.73 24.03
C PHE A 344 -6.30 -12.02 25.17
N ASP A 345 -6.80 -12.47 26.33
CA ASP A 345 -5.99 -12.83 27.48
C ASP A 345 -4.96 -13.92 27.12
N ALA A 346 -5.36 -14.92 26.30
CA ALA A 346 -4.49 -16.01 25.92
C ALA A 346 -3.25 -15.55 25.12
N PHE A 347 -3.40 -14.63 24.15
CA PHE A 347 -2.23 -14.19 23.40
C PHE A 347 -1.45 -13.07 24.11
N THR A 348 -2.06 -12.28 24.98
CA THR A 348 -1.36 -11.30 25.79
C THR A 348 -0.57 -11.91 26.94
N THR A 349 -0.81 -13.17 27.30
CA THR A 349 -0.04 -13.90 28.33
C THR A 349 1.20 -14.60 27.79
N LEU A 350 1.47 -14.61 26.51
CA LEU A 350 2.66 -15.24 25.91
C LEU A 350 3.97 -14.57 26.36
N GLY A 351 5.06 -15.33 26.34
CA GLY A 351 6.40 -14.87 26.71
C GLY A 351 6.70 -15.00 28.20
N GLY A 352 7.88 -14.54 28.62
CA GLY A 352 8.40 -14.69 29.97
C GLY A 352 8.51 -16.16 30.41
N GLU A 353 7.99 -16.48 31.60
CA GLU A 353 7.99 -17.83 32.14
C GLU A 353 7.11 -18.82 31.35
N GLN A 354 6.02 -18.35 30.76
CA GLN A 354 5.13 -19.19 29.94
C GLN A 354 5.76 -19.59 28.60
N GLY A 355 6.77 -18.82 28.14
CA GLY A 355 7.50 -19.05 26.88
C GLY A 355 6.63 -19.01 25.64
N TRP A 356 7.23 -19.38 24.52
CA TRP A 356 6.61 -19.47 23.19
C TRP A 356 6.46 -20.93 22.76
N TYR A 357 5.62 -21.18 21.74
CA TYR A 357 5.58 -22.50 21.12
C TYR A 357 6.96 -22.86 20.54
N MET A 358 7.44 -24.09 20.78
CA MET A 358 8.81 -24.53 20.43
C MET A 358 9.89 -23.65 21.07
N ASP A 359 9.79 -23.40 22.36
CA ASP A 359 10.66 -22.50 23.11
C ASP A 359 12.17 -22.75 22.93
N TRP A 360 12.57 -24.03 22.75
CA TRP A 360 13.96 -24.38 22.44
C TRP A 360 14.47 -23.71 21.15
N GLY A 361 13.62 -23.59 20.13
CA GLY A 361 13.96 -22.93 18.87
C GLY A 361 14.18 -21.44 19.07
N TRP A 362 13.37 -20.79 19.89
CA TRP A 362 13.54 -19.37 20.26
C TRP A 362 14.81 -19.14 21.09
N ARG A 363 15.17 -20.10 21.99
CA ARG A 363 16.45 -20.06 22.72
C ARG A 363 17.62 -20.14 21.77
N LEU A 364 17.62 -21.09 20.83
CA LEU A 364 18.65 -21.23 19.81
C LEU A 364 18.77 -19.96 18.97
N ARG A 365 17.63 -19.40 18.53
CA ARG A 365 17.60 -18.15 17.77
C ARG A 365 18.14 -16.98 18.59
N GLY A 366 17.79 -16.90 19.87
CA GLY A 366 18.30 -15.88 20.79
C GLY A 366 19.81 -15.99 21.02
N ALA A 367 20.36 -17.19 21.13
CA ALA A 367 21.80 -17.42 21.24
C ALA A 367 22.56 -16.97 19.96
N LEU A 368 22.03 -17.29 18.78
CA LEU A 368 22.57 -16.80 17.51
C LEU A 368 22.48 -15.26 17.40
N ASP A 369 21.39 -14.66 17.84
CA ASP A 369 21.24 -13.22 17.85
C ASP A 369 22.27 -12.54 18.75
N TRP A 370 22.48 -13.10 19.94
CA TRP A 370 23.50 -12.61 20.89
C TRP A 370 24.92 -12.73 20.30
N LEU A 371 25.24 -13.83 19.65
CA LEU A 371 26.52 -14.02 18.97
C LEU A 371 26.76 -12.96 17.87
N LEU A 372 25.70 -12.54 17.21
CA LEU A 372 25.72 -11.47 16.20
C LEU A 372 25.67 -10.06 16.82
N GLY A 373 25.72 -9.96 18.15
CA GLY A 373 25.67 -8.69 18.90
C GLY A 373 24.27 -8.08 18.98
N GLY A 374 23.23 -8.89 18.88
CA GLY A 374 21.84 -8.52 19.18
C GLY A 374 21.50 -8.69 20.67
N PRO A 375 20.26 -8.33 21.08
CA PRO A 375 19.83 -8.40 22.48
C PRO A 375 19.65 -9.83 23.01
N GLY A 376 19.57 -10.82 22.15
CA GLY A 376 19.26 -12.20 22.53
C GLY A 376 17.85 -12.39 23.09
N LEU A 377 17.60 -13.56 23.70
CA LEU A 377 16.34 -13.86 24.39
C LEU A 377 16.41 -13.41 25.85
N ARG A 378 15.74 -12.32 26.20
CA ARG A 378 15.86 -11.69 27.55
C ARG A 378 14.95 -12.30 28.60
N ARG A 379 13.96 -13.12 28.24
CA ARG A 379 12.94 -13.69 29.17
C ARG A 379 12.29 -12.64 30.07
N THR A 380 12.01 -11.49 29.50
CA THR A 380 11.42 -10.34 30.20
C THR A 380 9.95 -10.23 29.85
N ARG A 381 9.13 -10.00 30.86
CA ARG A 381 7.72 -9.66 30.67
C ARG A 381 7.31 -8.65 31.76
N PRO A 382 6.49 -7.62 31.41
CA PRO A 382 5.92 -6.73 32.41
C PRO A 382 4.99 -7.49 33.36
N SER A 383 4.95 -7.06 34.62
CA SER A 383 3.96 -7.51 35.60
C SER A 383 2.63 -6.82 35.31
N GLY A 384 1.61 -7.59 34.95
CA GLY A 384 0.26 -7.10 34.63
C GLY A 384 -0.01 -7.00 33.13
N ASP A 385 -0.94 -6.11 32.76
CA ASP A 385 -1.36 -5.92 31.37
C ASP A 385 -0.26 -5.31 30.52
N VAL A 386 -0.07 -5.85 29.32
CA VAL A 386 0.90 -5.33 28.36
C VAL A 386 0.46 -3.97 27.83
N LYS A 387 1.41 -3.03 27.72
CA LYS A 387 1.20 -1.67 27.21
C LYS A 387 2.15 -1.37 26.07
N LYS A 388 1.79 -0.39 25.25
CA LYS A 388 2.68 0.12 24.18
C LYS A 388 4.04 0.52 24.75
N GLY A 389 5.12 0.01 24.14
CA GLY A 389 6.50 0.24 24.57
C GLY A 389 7.07 -0.85 25.45
N ASP A 390 6.26 -1.73 26.02
CA ASP A 390 6.71 -2.85 26.86
C ASP A 390 7.57 -3.84 26.06
N LEU A 391 8.45 -4.54 26.78
CA LEU A 391 9.24 -5.64 26.24
C LEU A 391 8.65 -6.99 26.68
N VAL A 392 8.40 -7.86 25.73
CA VAL A 392 8.02 -9.25 25.92
C VAL A 392 9.10 -10.12 25.28
N ASP A 393 10.04 -10.59 26.06
CA ASP A 393 11.27 -11.28 25.63
C ASP A 393 12.10 -10.40 24.65
N PHE A 394 12.09 -10.70 23.36
CA PHE A 394 12.74 -9.91 22.30
C PHE A 394 11.75 -9.12 21.43
N TRP A 395 10.49 -9.09 21.85
CA TRP A 395 9.44 -8.35 21.18
C TRP A 395 9.14 -7.05 21.91
N ARG A 396 9.07 -5.95 21.17
CA ARG A 396 8.52 -4.69 21.68
C ARG A 396 7.06 -4.58 21.32
N VAL A 397 6.21 -4.26 22.28
CA VAL A 397 4.81 -3.95 22.02
C VAL A 397 4.71 -2.62 21.27
N GLU A 398 4.37 -2.67 20.00
CA GLU A 398 4.21 -1.50 19.15
C GLU A 398 2.81 -0.90 19.28
N ASN A 399 1.81 -1.75 19.40
CA ASN A 399 0.44 -1.35 19.68
C ASN A 399 -0.32 -2.44 20.43
N VAL A 400 -1.26 -2.03 21.27
CA VAL A 400 -2.24 -2.92 21.91
C VAL A 400 -3.58 -2.20 21.99
N THR A 401 -4.63 -2.87 21.49
CA THR A 401 -6.02 -2.46 21.62
C THR A 401 -6.71 -3.45 22.53
N GLN A 402 -7.09 -2.98 23.73
CA GLN A 402 -7.67 -3.84 24.78
C GLN A 402 -8.86 -4.65 24.26
N GLY A 403 -8.83 -5.95 24.55
CA GLY A 403 -9.83 -6.89 24.07
C GLY A 403 -9.73 -7.23 22.57
N GLN A 404 -8.92 -6.58 21.75
CA GLN A 404 -8.95 -6.73 20.29
C GLN A 404 -7.64 -7.21 19.66
N SER A 405 -6.53 -6.52 19.90
CA SER A 405 -5.30 -6.80 19.17
C SER A 405 -4.02 -6.52 19.95
N LEU A 406 -2.96 -7.20 19.56
CA LEU A 406 -1.60 -7.00 20.04
C LEU A 406 -0.63 -7.03 18.84
N LEU A 407 0.09 -5.95 18.61
CA LEU A 407 1.14 -5.83 17.60
C LEU A 407 2.52 -5.78 18.26
N LEU A 408 3.36 -6.71 17.92
CA LEU A 408 4.72 -6.89 18.43
C LEU A 408 5.74 -6.63 17.32
N ARG A 409 6.81 -5.89 17.60
CA ARG A 409 7.96 -5.70 16.71
C ARG A 409 9.17 -6.43 17.26
N ALA A 410 9.88 -7.17 16.42
CA ALA A 410 11.12 -7.87 16.80
C ALA A 410 12.28 -6.88 17.02
N GLU A 411 12.99 -7.01 18.13
CA GLU A 411 14.24 -6.26 18.43
C GLU A 411 15.51 -7.06 18.11
N MET A 412 15.38 -8.30 17.68
CA MET A 412 16.50 -9.11 17.21
C MET A 412 17.15 -8.50 15.97
N LYS A 413 18.46 -8.74 15.81
CA LYS A 413 19.16 -8.42 14.56
C LYS A 413 18.68 -9.32 13.43
N LEU A 414 17.90 -8.73 12.56
CA LEU A 414 17.35 -9.37 11.37
C LEU A 414 17.85 -8.64 10.12
N PRO A 415 17.97 -9.32 8.99
CA PRO A 415 18.20 -8.64 7.71
C PRO A 415 16.89 -8.05 7.16
N GLY A 416 16.20 -7.26 7.99
CA GLY A 416 14.90 -6.64 7.77
C GLY A 416 14.17 -6.37 9.07
N ASP A 417 12.98 -5.79 8.98
CA ASP A 417 12.10 -5.59 10.12
C ASP A 417 11.02 -6.66 10.15
N ALA A 418 10.67 -7.15 11.34
CA ALA A 418 9.67 -8.19 11.53
C ALA A 418 8.64 -7.80 12.60
N TRP A 419 7.37 -8.16 12.34
CA TRP A 419 6.28 -7.97 13.30
C TRP A 419 5.45 -9.23 13.42
N LEU A 420 4.80 -9.36 14.57
CA LEU A 420 3.86 -10.41 14.88
C LEU A 420 2.60 -9.75 15.48
N GLU A 421 1.46 -9.98 14.85
CA GLU A 421 0.18 -9.42 15.28
C GLU A 421 -0.79 -10.54 15.61
N PHE A 422 -1.52 -10.35 16.68
CA PHE A 422 -2.67 -11.19 17.05
C PHE A 422 -3.91 -10.33 17.09
N THR A 423 -5.01 -10.84 16.54
CA THR A 423 -6.32 -10.19 16.61
C THR A 423 -7.37 -11.18 17.03
N ALA A 424 -8.31 -10.71 17.85
CA ALA A 424 -9.51 -11.42 18.22
C ALA A 424 -10.71 -10.67 17.63
N THR A 425 -11.53 -11.34 16.81
CA THR A 425 -12.71 -10.75 16.19
C THR A 425 -13.92 -11.60 16.52
N SER A 426 -15.00 -10.99 17.03
CA SER A 426 -16.23 -11.71 17.31
C SER A 426 -16.80 -12.33 16.04
N SER A 427 -17.15 -13.60 16.09
CA SER A 427 -17.91 -14.27 15.03
C SER A 427 -19.41 -14.18 15.36
N ASN A 428 -20.28 -14.22 14.34
CA ASN A 428 -21.74 -14.23 14.52
C ASN A 428 -22.25 -15.46 15.28
N GLU A 429 -21.41 -16.45 15.49
CA GLU A 429 -21.63 -17.63 16.33
C GLU A 429 -20.96 -17.43 17.70
N THR A 430 -21.23 -18.34 18.64
CA THR A 430 -20.78 -18.31 20.04
C THR A 430 -19.26 -18.42 20.27
N GLY A 431 -18.43 -17.88 19.36
CA GLY A 431 -16.99 -17.98 19.41
C GLY A 431 -16.26 -16.78 18.83
N THR A 432 -14.94 -16.89 18.77
CA THR A 432 -14.02 -15.83 18.34
C THR A 432 -13.11 -16.32 17.23
N LEU A 433 -12.95 -15.51 16.20
CA LEU A 433 -11.93 -15.71 15.19
C LEU A 433 -10.59 -15.15 15.69
N LEU A 434 -9.65 -16.05 15.99
CA LEU A 434 -8.26 -15.70 16.29
C LEU A 434 -7.48 -15.62 14.98
N THR A 435 -6.86 -14.45 14.72
CA THR A 435 -5.96 -14.29 13.58
C THR A 435 -4.55 -13.96 14.08
N GLN A 436 -3.56 -14.59 13.47
CA GLN A 436 -2.13 -14.35 13.65
C GLN A 436 -1.53 -13.90 12.32
N ASN A 437 -0.98 -12.70 12.27
CA ASN A 437 -0.26 -12.15 11.14
C ASN A 437 1.24 -12.06 11.45
N SER A 438 2.07 -12.65 10.62
CA SER A 438 3.52 -12.49 10.66
C SER A 438 3.92 -11.60 9.50
N TYR A 439 4.62 -10.50 9.78
CA TYR A 439 5.08 -9.55 8.78
C TYR A 439 6.59 -9.51 8.73
N PHE A 440 7.14 -9.38 7.54
CA PHE A 440 8.57 -9.20 7.34
C PHE A 440 8.84 -8.21 6.20
N ALA A 441 9.59 -7.15 6.49
CA ALA A 441 10.08 -6.19 5.51
C ALA A 441 11.58 -6.49 5.25
N PRO A 442 11.94 -7.29 4.24
CA PRO A 442 13.31 -7.69 3.98
C PRO A 442 14.19 -6.47 3.63
N LYS A 443 15.45 -6.50 4.07
CA LYS A 443 16.49 -5.55 3.71
C LYS A 443 17.53 -6.20 2.81
N GLY A 444 17.53 -5.81 1.55
CA GLY A 444 18.42 -6.36 0.53
C GLY A 444 18.14 -7.84 0.20
N LEU A 445 18.96 -8.40 -0.68
CA LEU A 445 18.87 -9.81 -1.07
C LEU A 445 19.02 -10.75 0.13
N ALA A 446 19.87 -10.41 1.09
CA ALA A 446 20.06 -11.20 2.30
C ALA A 446 18.75 -11.36 3.10
N GLY A 447 17.94 -10.31 3.20
CA GLY A 447 16.63 -10.38 3.85
C GLY A 447 15.66 -11.30 3.12
N VAL A 448 15.65 -11.25 1.80
CA VAL A 448 14.80 -12.13 0.98
C VAL A 448 15.23 -13.60 1.16
N ILE A 449 16.52 -13.89 1.05
CA ILE A 449 17.06 -15.25 1.24
C ILE A 449 16.74 -15.75 2.66
N TYR A 450 16.97 -14.93 3.67
CA TYR A 450 16.65 -15.25 5.07
C TYR A 450 15.20 -15.70 5.25
N TRP A 451 14.23 -14.95 4.72
CA TRP A 451 12.82 -15.28 4.84
C TRP A 451 12.49 -16.65 4.22
N TYR A 452 12.91 -16.86 2.96
CA TYR A 452 12.58 -18.11 2.26
C TYR A 452 13.33 -19.33 2.81
N ALA A 453 14.57 -19.15 3.28
CA ALA A 453 15.33 -20.23 3.92
C ALA A 453 14.70 -20.67 5.25
N LEU A 454 14.09 -19.75 6.00
CA LEU A 454 13.43 -20.06 7.27
C LEU A 454 11.96 -20.47 7.12
N LEU A 455 11.37 -20.32 5.95
CA LEU A 455 9.95 -20.65 5.73
C LEU A 455 9.56 -22.07 6.14
N PRO A 456 10.39 -23.14 5.90
CA PRO A 456 10.09 -24.49 6.39
C PRO A 456 10.00 -24.59 7.92
N ILE A 457 10.76 -23.75 8.65
CA ILE A 457 10.76 -23.69 10.11
C ILE A 457 9.63 -22.80 10.63
N HIS A 458 9.41 -21.67 9.98
CA HIS A 458 8.36 -20.71 10.36
C HIS A 458 6.97 -21.35 10.32
N LYS A 459 6.66 -22.15 9.30
CA LYS A 459 5.34 -22.78 9.16
C LYS A 459 4.94 -23.61 10.39
N PRO A 460 5.71 -24.64 10.84
CA PRO A 460 5.34 -25.41 12.01
C PRO A 460 5.34 -24.59 13.30
N VAL A 461 6.29 -23.65 13.47
CA VAL A 461 6.37 -22.79 14.66
C VAL A 461 5.11 -21.93 14.80
N PHE A 462 4.74 -21.20 13.75
CA PHE A 462 3.57 -20.31 13.81
C PHE A 462 2.24 -21.06 13.77
N ASN A 463 2.16 -22.22 13.09
CA ASN A 463 0.98 -23.09 13.14
C ASN A 463 0.74 -23.66 14.55
N GLY A 464 1.83 -24.05 15.23
CA GLY A 464 1.75 -24.53 16.61
C GLY A 464 1.43 -23.41 17.59
N LEU A 465 1.96 -22.19 17.34
CA LEU A 465 1.69 -21.03 18.21
C LEU A 465 0.20 -20.66 18.22
N ILE A 466 -0.44 -20.51 17.06
CA ILE A 466 -1.88 -20.18 16.99
C ILE A 466 -2.75 -21.28 17.63
N ARG A 467 -2.38 -22.57 17.44
CA ARG A 467 -3.08 -23.70 18.09
C ARG A 467 -2.93 -23.66 19.60
N ARG A 468 -1.72 -23.36 20.11
CA ARG A 468 -1.48 -23.22 21.55
C ARG A 468 -2.31 -22.09 22.15
N ILE A 469 -2.37 -20.92 21.50
CA ILE A 469 -3.22 -19.81 21.94
C ILE A 469 -4.69 -20.23 22.00
N ALA A 470 -5.20 -20.90 20.96
CA ALA A 470 -6.57 -21.41 20.92
C ALA A 470 -6.87 -22.38 22.07
N THR A 471 -5.93 -23.28 22.39
CA THR A 471 -6.08 -24.23 23.53
C THR A 471 -6.11 -23.50 24.86
N ILE A 472 -5.23 -22.51 25.07
CA ILE A 472 -5.21 -21.70 26.31
C ILE A 472 -6.54 -20.94 26.49
N ALA A 473 -7.04 -20.32 25.40
CA ALA A 473 -8.28 -19.57 25.41
C ALA A 473 -9.49 -20.45 25.75
N ALA A 474 -9.59 -21.65 25.18
CA ALA A 474 -10.65 -22.61 25.45
C ALA A 474 -10.63 -23.09 26.91
N ALA A 475 -9.45 -23.41 27.45
CA ALA A 475 -9.30 -23.81 28.86
C ALA A 475 -9.64 -22.68 29.84
N GLY A 476 -9.30 -21.43 29.53
CA GLY A 476 -9.65 -20.25 30.32
C GLY A 476 -11.16 -19.99 30.37
N ASN A 477 -11.87 -20.28 29.29
CA ASN A 477 -13.32 -20.13 29.21
C ASN A 477 -14.06 -21.11 30.16
N HIS A 478 -13.60 -22.37 30.26
CA HIS A 478 -14.17 -23.37 31.17
C HIS A 478 -14.00 -22.99 32.64
N ARG A 479 -12.89 -22.40 33.05
CA ARG A 479 -12.66 -21.96 34.43
C ARG A 479 -13.60 -20.82 34.84
N ARG A 480 -13.86 -19.86 33.93
CA ARG A 480 -14.79 -18.73 34.19
C ARG A 480 -16.27 -19.16 34.19
N SER A 481 -16.63 -20.18 33.41
CA SER A 481 -18.00 -20.73 33.38
C SER A 481 -18.34 -21.49 34.67
N ASN A 482 -17.35 -22.15 35.30
CA ASN A 482 -17.53 -22.90 36.53
C ASN A 482 -17.44 -22.05 37.81
N SER A 483 -17.10 -20.76 37.71
CA SER A 483 -16.98 -19.83 38.84
C SER A 483 -18.15 -18.84 38.93
N LYS A 484 -19.17 -18.98 38.08
CA LYS A 484 -20.46 -18.31 38.13
C LYS A 484 -21.54 -19.31 38.50
#